data_dda5c363a5552747c2b633ebddbca9b2
#
_entry.id   dda5c363a5552747c2b633ebddbca9b2
#
_cell.length_a   1.000
_cell.length_b   1.000
_cell.length_c   1.000
_cell.angle_alpha   90.00
_cell.angle_beta   90.00
_cell.angle_gamma   90.00
#
_symmetry.space_group_name_H-M   'P 1'
#
loop_
_entity.id
_entity.type
_entity.pdbx_description
1 polymer ?
#
loop_
_entity_poly.entity_id
_entity_poly.type
_entity_poly.pdbx_seq_one_letter_code
_entity_poly.pdbx_strand_id
1 'polypeptide(L)'
;MRKEFSEMLFKKMSDDNKIVIITGDLGYGLWDKIRINYPDRFYNVGSSEQLILGMACGMAMEGKLPFVYSITPFAIYRPFEFIRNYVDHEKLPVKIIGGGRDKDYGYLGFSHWAEEDKLVMSVFQNITTLHPETNKELLEKSDIIFDKRTPVYLNLRK
;
A
#
# COMPACT_ATOMS: atom_id res chain seq x y z
N MET A 1 11.68 -2.27 -8.36
CA MET A 1 10.21 -2.41 -8.37
C MET A 1 9.49 -1.20 -7.77
N ARG A 2 9.85 -0.72 -6.56
CA ARG A 2 9.18 0.44 -5.91
C ARG A 2 9.15 1.71 -6.77
N LYS A 3 10.25 2.05 -7.46
CA LYS A 3 10.29 3.22 -8.38
C LYS A 3 9.30 3.07 -9.55
N GLU A 4 9.22 1.88 -10.12
CA GLU A 4 8.26 1.58 -11.20
C GLU A 4 6.82 1.77 -10.73
N PHE A 5 6.50 1.25 -9.55
CA PHE A 5 5.19 1.45 -8.95
C PHE A 5 4.89 2.93 -8.69
N SER A 6 5.85 3.71 -8.17
CA SER A 6 5.68 5.14 -7.95
C SER A 6 5.39 5.90 -9.25
N GLU A 7 6.08 5.59 -10.35
CA GLU A 7 5.82 6.20 -11.65
C GLU A 7 4.44 5.79 -12.21
N MET A 8 4.05 4.53 -12.03
CA MET A 8 2.73 4.06 -12.41
C MET A 8 1.62 4.78 -11.62
N LEU A 9 1.78 4.91 -10.30
CA LEU A 9 0.85 5.62 -9.44
C LEU A 9 0.77 7.11 -9.82
N PHE A 10 1.91 7.76 -10.05
CA PHE A 10 1.96 9.15 -10.49
C PHE A 10 1.15 9.38 -11.77
N LYS A 11 1.31 8.52 -12.77
CA LYS A 11 0.53 8.59 -14.03
C LYS A 11 -0.96 8.41 -13.78
N LYS A 12 -1.33 7.40 -12.98
CA LYS A 12 -2.75 7.15 -12.67
C LYS A 12 -3.39 8.29 -11.88
N MET A 13 -2.64 8.99 -11.04
CA MET A 13 -3.13 10.17 -10.32
C MET A 13 -3.45 11.36 -11.24
N SER A 14 -2.86 11.43 -12.45
CA SER A 14 -3.25 12.45 -13.45
C SER A 14 -4.63 12.19 -14.03
N ASP A 15 -5.00 10.92 -14.14
CA ASP A 15 -6.24 10.49 -14.80
C ASP A 15 -7.40 10.33 -13.80
N ASP A 16 -7.09 10.11 -12.51
CA ASP A 16 -8.07 9.89 -11.47
C ASP A 16 -7.79 10.73 -10.21
N ASN A 17 -8.65 11.71 -9.96
CA ASN A 17 -8.56 12.61 -8.80
C ASN A 17 -9.01 11.97 -7.48
N LYS A 18 -9.53 10.75 -7.51
CA LYS A 18 -9.90 9.99 -6.31
C LYS A 18 -8.70 9.31 -5.66
N ILE A 19 -7.61 9.08 -6.41
CA ILE A 19 -6.41 8.45 -5.88
C ILE A 19 -5.71 9.38 -4.90
N VAL A 20 -5.46 8.86 -3.70
CA VAL A 20 -4.68 9.51 -2.65
C VAL A 20 -3.62 8.55 -2.13
N ILE A 21 -2.49 9.06 -1.64
CA ILE A 21 -1.45 8.26 -1.00
C ILE A 21 -1.24 8.71 0.45
N ILE A 22 -1.10 7.75 1.35
CA ILE A 22 -0.86 7.97 2.77
C ILE A 22 0.39 7.18 3.17
N THR A 23 1.34 7.83 3.83
CA THR A 23 2.58 7.20 4.29
C THR A 23 2.95 7.64 5.69
N GLY A 24 3.85 6.91 6.34
CA GLY A 24 4.28 7.14 7.71
C GLY A 24 5.75 7.48 7.83
N ASP A 25 6.14 8.70 7.43
CA ASP A 25 7.51 9.23 7.56
C ASP A 25 8.58 8.37 6.90
N LEU A 26 8.24 7.81 5.74
CA LEU A 26 9.14 6.98 4.94
C LEU A 26 8.84 7.09 3.43
N GLY A 27 9.71 6.48 2.60
CA GLY A 27 9.59 6.57 1.15
C GLY A 27 10.14 7.88 0.58
N TYR A 28 11.05 8.53 1.27
CA TYR A 28 11.79 9.70 0.77
C TYR A 28 12.49 9.37 -0.55
N GLY A 29 12.45 10.31 -1.50
CA GLY A 29 12.93 10.10 -2.86
C GLY A 29 12.01 9.23 -3.73
N LEU A 30 11.15 8.40 -3.14
CA LEU A 30 10.20 7.56 -3.85
C LEU A 30 8.93 8.34 -4.22
N TRP A 31 8.41 9.12 -3.27
CA TRP A 31 7.13 9.82 -3.39
C TRP A 31 7.26 11.32 -3.67
N ASP A 32 8.48 11.86 -3.79
CA ASP A 32 8.71 13.31 -3.92
C ASP A 32 8.00 13.92 -5.12
N LYS A 33 7.99 13.21 -6.25
CA LYS A 33 7.28 13.64 -7.46
C LYS A 33 5.78 13.78 -7.22
N ILE A 34 5.18 12.80 -6.53
CA ILE A 34 3.74 12.83 -6.16
C ILE A 34 3.49 13.96 -5.17
N ARG A 35 4.30 14.08 -4.12
CA ARG A 35 4.17 15.12 -3.09
C ARG A 35 4.22 16.54 -3.67
N ILE A 36 5.09 16.78 -4.67
CA ILE A 36 5.24 18.08 -5.31
C ILE A 36 4.06 18.41 -6.23
N ASN A 37 3.61 17.42 -7.03
CA ASN A 37 2.60 17.67 -8.07
C ASN A 37 1.16 17.48 -7.56
N TYR A 38 0.95 16.73 -6.48
CA TYR A 38 -0.35 16.42 -5.90
C TYR A 38 -0.35 16.61 -4.38
N PRO A 39 0.01 17.80 -3.86
CA PRO A 39 0.16 18.04 -2.41
C PRO A 39 -1.13 17.75 -1.63
N ASP A 40 -2.30 18.05 -2.19
CA ASP A 40 -3.60 17.83 -1.56
C ASP A 40 -4.06 16.35 -1.58
N ARG A 41 -3.26 15.48 -2.19
CA ARG A 41 -3.53 14.04 -2.31
C ARG A 41 -2.38 13.18 -1.79
N PHE A 42 -1.43 13.80 -1.11
CA PHE A 42 -0.30 13.15 -0.45
C PHE A 42 -0.31 13.48 1.03
N TYR A 43 -0.42 12.46 1.87
CA TYR A 43 -0.49 12.60 3.32
C TYR A 43 0.66 11.84 3.98
N ASN A 44 1.49 12.57 4.73
CA ASN A 44 2.46 11.97 5.64
C ASN A 44 2.00 12.23 7.07
N VAL A 45 1.62 11.17 7.77
CA VAL A 45 1.01 11.24 9.11
C VAL A 45 1.96 10.76 10.22
N GLY A 46 3.25 10.63 9.89
CA GLY A 46 4.23 10.06 10.83
C GLY A 46 4.13 8.54 10.94
N SER A 47 5.01 7.94 11.73
CA SER A 47 5.13 6.49 11.90
C SER A 47 3.97 5.92 12.74
N SER A 48 2.76 5.95 12.20
CA SER A 48 1.53 5.52 12.86
C SER A 48 0.64 4.73 11.90
N GLU A 49 0.94 3.46 11.67
CA GLU A 49 0.25 2.65 10.68
C GLU A 49 -1.23 2.41 11.00
N GLN A 50 -1.62 2.41 12.27
CA GLN A 50 -3.04 2.38 12.65
C GLN A 50 -3.78 3.62 12.16
N LEU A 51 -3.19 4.81 12.35
CA LEU A 51 -3.76 6.06 11.82
C LEU A 51 -3.80 6.05 10.29
N ILE A 52 -2.73 5.59 9.64
CA ILE A 52 -2.65 5.46 8.17
C ILE A 52 -3.84 4.64 7.64
N LEU A 53 -4.06 3.45 8.21
CA LEU A 53 -5.16 2.57 7.78
C LEU A 53 -6.53 3.12 8.17
N GLY A 54 -6.67 3.71 9.36
CA GLY A 54 -7.92 4.35 9.78
C GLY A 54 -8.33 5.49 8.85
N MET A 55 -7.39 6.37 8.50
CA MET A 55 -7.62 7.44 7.51
C MET A 55 -7.98 6.87 6.14
N ALA A 56 -7.25 5.85 5.67
CA ALA A 56 -7.53 5.21 4.39
C ALA A 56 -8.94 4.62 4.34
N CYS A 57 -9.37 3.94 5.41
CA CYS A 57 -10.72 3.40 5.48
C CYS A 57 -11.78 4.51 5.42
N GLY A 58 -11.62 5.59 6.20
CA GLY A 58 -12.53 6.73 6.15
C GLY A 58 -12.57 7.39 4.76
N MET A 59 -11.42 7.59 4.13
CA MET A 59 -11.34 8.13 2.76
C MET A 59 -11.98 7.20 1.73
N ALA A 60 -11.85 5.89 1.88
CA ALA A 60 -12.49 4.91 1.00
C ALA A 60 -14.02 4.95 1.13
N MET A 61 -14.55 5.10 2.35
CA MET A 61 -15.98 5.29 2.61
C MET A 61 -16.53 6.56 1.92
N GLU A 62 -15.71 7.61 1.81
CA GLU A 62 -16.03 8.86 1.10
C GLU A 62 -15.72 8.79 -0.42
N GLY A 63 -15.49 7.59 -0.96
CA GLY A 63 -15.31 7.34 -2.38
C GLY A 63 -13.94 7.72 -2.96
N LYS A 64 -12.92 7.89 -2.11
CA LYS A 64 -11.53 7.97 -2.56
C LYS A 64 -10.96 6.57 -2.83
N LEU A 65 -9.84 6.52 -3.53
CA LEU A 65 -9.06 5.30 -3.75
C LEU A 65 -7.69 5.45 -3.03
N PRO A 66 -7.63 5.10 -1.74
CA PRO A 66 -6.44 5.31 -0.95
C PRO A 66 -5.40 4.22 -1.18
N PHE A 67 -4.15 4.65 -1.37
CA PHE A 67 -2.94 3.84 -1.36
C PHE A 67 -2.19 4.13 -0.07
N VAL A 68 -1.97 3.12 0.75
CA VAL A 68 -1.16 3.24 1.97
C VAL A 68 0.19 2.57 1.75
N TYR A 69 1.27 3.21 2.19
CA TYR A 69 2.61 2.69 2.04
C TYR A 69 3.37 2.69 3.35
N SER A 70 3.89 1.53 3.72
CA SER A 70 4.87 1.36 4.80
C SER A 70 5.81 0.18 4.50
N ILE A 71 6.80 -0.05 5.36
CA ILE A 71 7.59 -1.29 5.35
C ILE A 71 6.63 -2.44 5.64
N THR A 72 6.77 -3.54 4.91
CA THR A 72 5.82 -4.66 4.91
C THR A 72 5.33 -5.09 6.29
N PRO A 73 6.18 -5.49 7.28
CA PRO A 73 5.67 -5.90 8.58
C PRO A 73 4.91 -4.78 9.31
N PHE A 74 5.30 -3.52 9.14
CA PHE A 74 4.59 -2.40 9.76
C PHE A 74 3.23 -2.16 9.10
N ALA A 75 3.16 -2.30 7.77
CA ALA A 75 1.93 -2.14 7.01
C ALA A 75 0.86 -3.17 7.35
N ILE A 76 1.23 -4.38 7.75
CA ILE A 76 0.28 -5.48 7.97
C ILE A 76 0.06 -5.83 9.44
N TYR A 77 1.09 -5.79 10.30
CA TYR A 77 0.92 -6.21 11.70
C TYR A 77 0.35 -5.12 12.60
N ARG A 78 0.88 -3.89 12.48
CA ARG A 78 0.45 -2.80 13.36
C ARG A 78 -1.03 -2.46 13.20
N PRO A 79 -1.58 -2.34 11.97
CA PRO A 79 -2.99 -2.02 11.75
C PRO A 79 -3.85 -3.25 11.47
N PHE A 80 -3.47 -4.45 11.91
CA PHE A 80 -4.12 -5.72 11.55
C PHE A 80 -5.63 -5.72 11.80
N GLU A 81 -6.09 -5.10 12.91
CA GLU A 81 -7.50 -4.98 13.22
C GLU A 81 -8.26 -4.13 12.19
N PHE A 82 -7.68 -3.01 11.75
CA PHE A 82 -8.27 -2.20 10.67
C PHE A 82 -8.34 -2.96 9.34
N ILE A 83 -7.29 -3.72 9.01
CA ILE A 83 -7.29 -4.57 7.82
C ILE A 83 -8.43 -5.58 7.91
N ARG A 84 -8.54 -6.29 9.03
CA ARG A 84 -9.56 -7.32 9.26
C ARG A 84 -10.97 -6.76 9.19
N ASN A 85 -11.25 -5.71 9.95
CA ASN A 85 -12.61 -5.23 10.18
C ASN A 85 -13.13 -4.40 9.00
N TYR A 86 -12.28 -3.58 8.38
CA TYR A 86 -12.71 -2.63 7.36
C TYR A 86 -12.26 -3.01 5.95
N VAL A 87 -10.97 -3.34 5.76
CA VAL A 87 -10.47 -3.62 4.43
C VAL A 87 -10.98 -4.97 3.93
N ASP A 88 -10.94 -6.00 4.78
CA ASP A 88 -11.43 -7.34 4.41
C ASP A 88 -12.94 -7.47 4.57
N HIS A 89 -13.49 -7.26 5.80
CA HIS A 89 -14.90 -7.52 6.09
C HIS A 89 -15.84 -6.58 5.32
N GLU A 90 -15.60 -5.26 5.38
CA GLU A 90 -16.40 -4.25 4.66
C GLU A 90 -15.99 -4.10 3.19
N LYS A 91 -14.95 -4.80 2.75
CA LYS A 91 -14.43 -4.79 1.38
C LYS A 91 -14.06 -3.40 0.87
N LEU A 92 -13.55 -2.53 1.76
CA LEU A 92 -13.14 -1.19 1.35
C LEU A 92 -11.94 -1.25 0.38
N PRO A 93 -11.97 -0.52 -0.74
CA PRO A 93 -10.97 -0.61 -1.81
C PRO A 93 -9.62 0.05 -1.44
N VAL A 94 -9.16 -0.18 -0.23
CA VAL A 94 -7.84 0.29 0.22
C VAL A 94 -6.75 -0.53 -0.43
N LYS A 95 -5.69 0.13 -0.91
CA LYS A 95 -4.50 -0.48 -1.50
C LYS A 95 -3.36 -0.44 -0.49
N ILE A 96 -3.06 -1.59 0.10
CA ILE A 96 -1.99 -1.74 1.09
C ILE A 96 -0.71 -2.09 0.35
N ILE A 97 0.27 -1.18 0.36
CA ILE A 97 1.54 -1.34 -0.34
C ILE A 97 2.65 -1.58 0.68
N GLY A 98 3.12 -2.82 0.73
CA GLY A 98 4.26 -3.22 1.55
C GLY A 98 5.58 -3.01 0.82
N GLY A 99 6.51 -2.26 1.40
CA GLY A 99 7.87 -2.08 0.88
C GLY A 99 8.83 -3.06 1.52
N GLY A 100 9.50 -3.87 0.70
CA GLY A 100 10.43 -4.92 1.11
C GLY A 100 9.76 -6.27 1.31
N ARG A 101 10.40 -7.31 0.79
CA ARG A 101 9.96 -8.70 0.83
C ARG A 101 11.01 -9.56 1.51
N ASP A 102 10.61 -10.69 2.07
CA ASP A 102 11.52 -11.63 2.71
C ASP A 102 12.50 -10.89 3.66
N LYS A 103 13.79 -10.96 3.38
CA LYS A 103 14.87 -10.28 4.12
C LYS A 103 15.48 -9.10 3.35
N ASP A 104 14.72 -8.41 2.50
CA ASP A 104 15.21 -7.25 1.75
C ASP A 104 15.85 -6.16 2.64
N TYR A 105 15.43 -6.07 3.90
CA TYR A 105 16.00 -5.21 4.94
C TYR A 105 16.82 -5.98 5.97
N GLY A 106 17.55 -7.02 5.56
CA GLY A 106 18.29 -7.94 6.44
C GLY A 106 19.11 -7.28 7.53
N TYR A 107 19.79 -6.19 7.20
CA TYR A 107 20.61 -5.42 8.14
C TYR A 107 19.84 -4.70 9.26
N LEU A 108 18.51 -4.49 9.07
CA LEU A 108 17.65 -3.88 10.10
C LEU A 108 17.06 -4.91 11.07
N GLY A 109 17.28 -6.21 10.83
CA GLY A 109 16.87 -7.29 11.69
C GLY A 109 15.41 -7.71 11.55
N PHE A 110 15.01 -8.63 12.42
CA PHE A 110 13.74 -9.35 12.36
C PHE A 110 12.49 -8.43 12.26
N SER A 111 12.49 -7.28 12.93
CA SER A 111 11.35 -6.35 12.88
C SER A 111 11.01 -5.81 11.47
N HIS A 112 11.96 -5.94 10.52
CA HIS A 112 11.81 -5.48 9.13
C HIS A 112 11.73 -6.64 8.12
N TRP A 113 11.83 -7.88 8.57
CA TRP A 113 11.69 -9.05 7.71
C TRP A 113 10.21 -9.36 7.46
N ALA A 114 9.91 -9.88 6.28
CA ALA A 114 8.55 -10.09 5.82
C ALA A 114 8.39 -11.49 5.19
N GLU A 115 9.04 -12.49 5.75
CA GLU A 115 9.04 -13.86 5.20
C GLU A 115 7.65 -14.51 5.31
N GLU A 116 6.86 -14.11 6.30
CA GLU A 116 5.54 -14.67 6.60
C GLU A 116 4.35 -13.85 6.07
N ASP A 117 4.57 -12.78 5.32
CA ASP A 117 3.51 -11.87 4.87
C ASP A 117 2.41 -12.59 4.07
N LYS A 118 2.78 -13.54 3.21
CA LYS A 118 1.82 -14.34 2.43
C LYS A 118 0.90 -15.15 3.35
N LEU A 119 1.47 -15.77 4.39
CA LEU A 119 0.71 -16.55 5.35
C LEU A 119 -0.24 -15.66 6.15
N VAL A 120 0.24 -14.52 6.63
CA VAL A 120 -0.57 -13.55 7.38
C VAL A 120 -1.71 -13.02 6.53
N MET A 121 -1.43 -12.64 5.29
CA MET A 121 -2.46 -12.12 4.39
C MET A 121 -3.43 -13.20 3.89
N SER A 122 -3.08 -14.48 3.97
CA SER A 122 -3.97 -15.58 3.56
C SER A 122 -5.19 -15.80 4.47
N VAL A 123 -5.21 -15.19 5.66
CA VAL A 123 -6.38 -15.24 6.55
C VAL A 123 -7.54 -14.37 6.07
N PHE A 124 -7.27 -13.42 5.17
CA PHE A 124 -8.27 -12.51 4.61
C PHE A 124 -8.88 -13.09 3.34
N GLN A 125 -10.20 -13.05 3.24
CA GLN A 125 -10.94 -13.68 2.14
C GLN A 125 -11.24 -12.73 0.97
N ASN A 126 -11.29 -11.45 1.24
CA ASN A 126 -11.72 -10.45 0.26
C ASN A 126 -10.55 -9.58 -0.26
N ILE A 127 -9.37 -9.68 0.33
CA ILE A 127 -8.18 -8.93 -0.09
C ILE A 127 -7.42 -9.71 -1.16
N THR A 128 -7.27 -9.12 -2.34
CA THR A 128 -6.40 -9.68 -3.37
C THR A 128 -4.94 -9.44 -3.01
N THR A 129 -4.17 -10.51 -2.87
CA THR A 129 -2.74 -10.42 -2.53
C THR A 129 -1.86 -10.57 -3.77
N LEU A 130 -0.93 -9.64 -3.97
CA LEU A 130 -0.05 -9.57 -5.13
C LEU A 130 1.41 -9.52 -4.71
N HIS A 131 2.21 -10.43 -5.28
CA HIS A 131 3.64 -10.57 -5.02
C HIS A 131 4.41 -10.65 -6.35
N PRO A 132 4.41 -9.58 -7.17
CA PRO A 132 5.12 -9.61 -8.46
C PRO A 132 6.62 -9.81 -8.25
N GLU A 133 7.26 -10.63 -9.07
CA GLU A 133 8.71 -10.89 -9.02
C GLU A 133 9.49 -9.92 -9.93
N THR A 134 8.83 -9.39 -10.95
CA THR A 134 9.42 -8.50 -11.95
C THR A 134 8.60 -7.23 -12.15
N ASN A 135 9.23 -6.18 -12.71
CA ASN A 135 8.50 -4.97 -13.10
C ASN A 135 7.44 -5.27 -14.17
N LYS A 136 7.69 -6.25 -15.04
CA LYS A 136 6.72 -6.68 -16.07
C LYS A 136 5.46 -7.24 -15.41
N GLU A 137 5.62 -8.17 -14.46
CA GLU A 137 4.49 -8.71 -13.72
C GLU A 137 3.72 -7.64 -12.93
N LEU A 138 4.44 -6.66 -12.34
CA LEU A 138 3.81 -5.53 -11.67
C LEU A 138 2.92 -4.73 -12.64
N LEU A 139 3.40 -4.44 -13.84
CA LEU A 139 2.64 -3.70 -14.87
C LEU A 139 1.42 -4.50 -15.35
N GLU A 140 1.55 -5.80 -15.53
CA GLU A 140 0.46 -6.71 -15.91
C GLU A 140 -0.67 -6.76 -14.85
N LYS A 141 -0.36 -6.44 -13.59
CA LYS A 141 -1.35 -6.35 -12.50
C LYS A 141 -1.99 -4.97 -12.34
N SER A 142 -1.67 -4.02 -13.23
CA SER A 142 -2.16 -2.64 -13.14
C SER A 142 -3.68 -2.56 -12.96
N ASP A 143 -4.45 -3.29 -13.75
CA ASP A 143 -5.91 -3.19 -13.73
C ASP A 143 -6.51 -3.58 -12.38
N ILE A 144 -5.99 -4.63 -11.74
CA ILE A 144 -6.46 -5.06 -10.42
C ILE A 144 -5.95 -4.13 -9.30
N ILE A 145 -4.72 -3.62 -9.41
CA ILE A 145 -4.17 -2.67 -8.45
C ILE A 145 -5.01 -1.38 -8.38
N PHE A 146 -5.49 -0.90 -9.53
CA PHE A 146 -6.28 0.33 -9.63
C PHE A 146 -7.79 0.12 -9.71
N ASP A 147 -8.28 -1.11 -9.56
CA ASP A 147 -9.73 -1.37 -9.48
C ASP A 147 -10.32 -0.66 -8.25
N LYS A 148 -11.39 0.09 -8.47
CA LYS A 148 -12.06 0.94 -7.46
C LYS A 148 -12.92 0.16 -6.46
N ARG A 149 -13.05 -1.15 -6.62
CA ARG A 149 -13.92 -2.00 -5.79
C ARG A 149 -13.16 -3.05 -5.00
N THR A 150 -11.96 -3.39 -5.43
CA THR A 150 -11.19 -4.51 -4.88
C THR A 150 -10.16 -4.03 -3.88
N PRO A 151 -10.20 -4.46 -2.61
CA PRO A 151 -9.07 -4.26 -1.71
C PRO A 151 -7.86 -5.09 -2.18
N VAL A 152 -6.68 -4.48 -2.10
CA VAL A 152 -5.45 -5.11 -2.59
C VAL A 152 -4.33 -4.97 -1.57
N TYR A 153 -3.62 -6.06 -1.34
CA TYR A 153 -2.30 -6.04 -0.74
C TYR A 153 -1.25 -6.29 -1.83
N LEU A 154 -0.30 -5.37 -1.97
CA LEU A 154 0.79 -5.46 -2.93
C LEU A 154 2.13 -5.40 -2.20
N ASN A 155 2.90 -6.47 -2.26
CA ASN A 155 4.25 -6.50 -1.72
C ASN A 155 5.28 -6.20 -2.82
N LEU A 156 6.08 -5.15 -2.61
CA LEU A 156 7.10 -4.68 -3.54
C LEU A 156 8.50 -5.00 -3.02
N ARG A 157 9.31 -5.69 -3.82
CA ARG A 157 10.75 -5.82 -3.53
C ARG A 157 11.43 -4.44 -3.47
N LYS A 158 12.45 -4.38 -2.62
CA LYS A 158 13.30 -3.19 -2.42
C LYS A 158 14.04 -2.77 -3.70
#